data_1f7aeed05b982a6b9a121e4a6345b9f9
#
_entry.id   1f7aeed05b982a6b9a121e4a6345b9f9
#
_cell.length_a   1.000
_cell.length_b   1.000
_cell.length_c   1.000
_cell.angle_alpha   90.00
_cell.angle_beta   90.00
_cell.angle_gamma   90.00
#
_symmetry.space_group_name_H-M   'P 1'
#
loop_
_entity.id
_entity.type
_entity.pdbx_description
1 polymer ?
#
loop_
_entity_poly.entity_id
_entity_poly.type
_entity_poly.pdbx_seq_one_letter_code
_entity_poly.pdbx_strand_id
1 'polypeptide(L)'
;MRVIDSKISAMITKGLNKEKFDRKLSKRDRVVSDGHGKVRVILWKTEIAVLDAQTDEIIVKNGGFESVTTKSRINSLLSEWAQGNPGISQRKWVWYIDEVCPLTRDRKSKEFQGLAAFPLKVWR
;
A
#
# COMPACT_ATOMS: atom_id res chain seq x y z
N MET A 1 -15.01 -2.17 0.91
CA MET A 1 -14.01 -1.22 0.37
C MET A 1 -14.65 0.16 0.25
N ARG A 2 -13.97 1.19 0.70
CA ARG A 2 -14.45 2.57 0.55
C ARG A 2 -14.34 3.02 -0.90
N VAL A 3 -15.16 4.00 -1.30
CA VAL A 3 -15.12 4.57 -2.65
C VAL A 3 -13.73 5.11 -2.99
N ILE A 4 -13.09 5.80 -2.05
CA ILE A 4 -11.74 6.35 -2.26
C ILE A 4 -10.70 5.23 -2.51
N ASP A 5 -10.81 4.11 -1.83
CA ASP A 5 -9.90 2.97 -2.02
C ASP A 5 -10.07 2.38 -3.42
N SER A 6 -11.30 2.29 -3.92
CA SER A 6 -11.56 1.84 -5.30
C SER A 6 -10.98 2.78 -6.34
N LYS A 7 -11.07 4.10 -6.12
CA LYS A 7 -10.47 5.10 -7.00
C LYS A 7 -8.95 5.00 -7.02
N ILE A 8 -8.34 4.83 -5.86
CA ILE A 8 -6.89 4.65 -5.74
C ILE A 8 -6.46 3.39 -6.50
N SER A 9 -7.14 2.25 -6.28
CA SER A 9 -6.81 1.00 -6.98
C SER A 9 -6.94 1.11 -8.50
N ALA A 10 -7.98 1.79 -8.98
CA ALA A 10 -8.15 2.02 -10.42
C ALA A 10 -6.98 2.83 -11.01
N MET A 11 -6.51 3.86 -10.30
CA MET A 11 -5.37 4.65 -10.76
C MET A 11 -4.06 3.87 -10.69
N ILE A 12 -3.89 3.04 -9.67
CA ILE A 12 -2.70 2.17 -9.54
C ILE A 12 -2.63 1.22 -10.74
N THR A 13 -3.74 0.59 -11.12
CA THR A 13 -3.77 -0.30 -12.29
C THR A 13 -3.29 0.42 -13.55
N LYS A 14 -3.76 1.64 -13.79
CA LYS A 14 -3.32 2.45 -14.94
C LYS A 14 -1.82 2.75 -14.87
N GLY A 15 -1.32 3.13 -13.71
CA GLY A 15 0.09 3.45 -13.51
C GLY A 15 1.02 2.25 -13.68
N LEU A 16 0.63 1.07 -13.19
CA LEU A 16 1.39 -0.16 -13.37
C LEU A 16 1.44 -0.56 -14.86
N ASN A 17 0.43 -0.19 -15.65
CA ASN A 17 0.41 -0.36 -17.09
C ASN A 17 1.12 0.77 -17.84
N LYS A 18 1.99 1.52 -17.15
CA LYS A 18 2.88 2.54 -17.71
C LYS A 18 2.16 3.81 -18.21
N GLU A 19 0.96 4.08 -17.70
CA GLU A 19 0.31 5.36 -17.95
C GLU A 19 0.90 6.42 -16.99
N LYS A 20 1.36 7.53 -17.54
CA LYS A 20 1.93 8.62 -16.75
C LYS A 20 0.83 9.57 -16.29
N PHE A 21 0.79 9.89 -15.01
CA PHE A 21 -0.16 10.86 -14.45
C PHE A 21 0.26 11.33 -13.07
N ASP A 22 -0.37 12.43 -12.66
CA ASP A 22 -0.31 12.96 -11.31
C ASP A 22 -1.72 13.41 -10.99
N ARG A 23 -2.44 12.63 -10.18
CA ARG A 23 -3.85 12.88 -9.95
C ARG A 23 -4.20 12.96 -8.48
N LYS A 24 -4.83 14.08 -8.10
CA LYS A 24 -5.39 14.28 -6.78
C LYS A 24 -6.82 13.73 -6.78
N LEU A 25 -7.09 12.74 -5.92
CA LEU A 25 -8.39 12.08 -5.85
C LEU A 25 -9.29 12.67 -4.77
N SER A 26 -8.69 13.30 -3.76
CA SER A 26 -9.42 14.00 -2.70
C SER A 26 -8.50 15.04 -2.08
N LYS A 27 -8.95 15.75 -1.06
CA LYS A 27 -8.09 16.69 -0.32
C LYS A 27 -6.83 16.01 0.25
N ARG A 28 -6.94 14.71 0.55
CA ARG A 28 -5.88 13.94 1.22
C ARG A 28 -5.12 13.00 0.30
N ASP A 29 -5.78 12.49 -0.73
CA ASP A 29 -5.29 11.34 -1.48
C ASP A 29 -4.83 11.73 -2.87
N ARG A 30 -3.60 11.33 -3.21
CA ARG A 30 -2.97 11.62 -4.50
C ARG A 30 -2.25 10.38 -4.99
N VAL A 31 -2.32 10.11 -6.28
CA VAL A 31 -1.61 9.01 -6.92
C VAL A 31 -0.78 9.56 -8.07
N VAL A 32 0.50 9.20 -8.09
CA VAL A 32 1.46 9.69 -9.09
C VAL A 32 2.10 8.49 -9.78
N SER A 33 2.10 8.51 -11.11
CA SER A 33 2.77 7.50 -11.93
C SER A 33 3.85 8.16 -12.78
N ASP A 34 5.04 7.55 -12.82
CA ASP A 34 6.15 8.05 -13.64
C ASP A 34 6.06 7.66 -15.12
N GLY A 35 5.09 6.84 -15.49
CA GLY A 35 4.96 6.32 -16.85
C GLY A 35 5.84 5.12 -17.15
N HIS A 36 6.58 4.61 -16.16
CA HIS A 36 7.51 3.48 -16.29
C HIS A 36 7.14 2.29 -15.41
N GLY A 37 5.93 2.27 -14.90
CA GLY A 37 5.43 1.18 -14.05
C GLY A 37 5.65 1.41 -12.56
N LYS A 38 6.08 2.59 -12.15
CA LYS A 38 6.23 2.95 -10.74
C LYS A 38 5.12 3.92 -10.34
N VAL A 39 4.34 3.53 -9.32
CA VAL A 39 3.20 4.29 -8.84
C VAL A 39 3.39 4.63 -7.37
N ARG A 40 3.19 5.89 -7.01
CA ARG A 40 3.30 6.35 -5.64
C ARG A 40 1.94 6.79 -5.13
N VAL A 41 1.61 6.36 -3.92
CA VAL A 41 0.37 6.77 -3.23
C VAL A 41 0.76 7.72 -2.12
N ILE A 42 0.16 8.91 -2.15
CA ILE A 42 0.49 10.00 -1.24
C ILE A 42 -0.75 10.37 -0.45
N LEU A 43 -0.63 10.37 0.87
CA LEU A 43 -1.68 10.78 1.80
C LEU A 43 -1.24 12.09 2.44
N TRP A 44 -2.01 13.17 2.20
CA TRP A 44 -1.60 14.53 2.49
C TRP A 44 -0.33 14.88 1.70
N LYS A 45 0.80 15.02 2.36
CA LYS A 45 2.09 15.29 1.72
C LYS A 45 3.07 14.13 1.95
N THR A 46 2.56 12.98 2.45
CA THR A 46 3.39 11.85 2.84
C THR A 46 3.20 10.69 1.87
N GLU A 47 4.29 10.21 1.30
CA GLU A 47 4.27 9.00 0.48
C GLU A 47 4.09 7.80 1.41
N ILE A 48 2.97 7.10 1.27
CA ILE A 48 2.64 5.93 2.11
C ILE A 48 2.84 4.59 1.40
N ALA A 49 2.94 4.61 0.08
CA ALA A 49 3.18 3.37 -0.67
C ALA A 49 3.84 3.66 -2.01
N VAL A 50 4.66 2.71 -2.45
CA VAL A 50 5.22 2.68 -3.80
C VAL A 50 4.97 1.28 -4.36
N LEU A 51 4.35 1.21 -5.53
CA LEU A 51 4.15 -0.04 -6.26
C LEU A 51 5.01 0.01 -7.52
N ASP A 52 5.80 -1.03 -7.76
CA ASP A 52 6.75 -1.06 -8.87
C ASP A 52 6.55 -2.33 -9.69
N ALA A 53 6.13 -2.16 -10.95
CA ALA A 53 5.90 -3.28 -11.87
C ALA A 53 7.21 -3.94 -12.32
N GLN A 54 8.33 -3.22 -12.28
CA GLN A 54 9.63 -3.76 -12.70
C GLN A 54 10.22 -4.69 -11.63
N THR A 55 10.12 -4.31 -10.36
CA THR A 55 10.58 -5.13 -9.24
C THR A 55 9.51 -6.08 -8.73
N ASP A 56 8.27 -5.88 -9.16
CA ASP A 56 7.08 -6.64 -8.74
C ASP A 56 6.86 -6.58 -7.23
N GLU A 57 7.01 -5.39 -6.67
CA GLU A 57 6.90 -5.15 -5.23
C GLU A 57 5.96 -4.00 -4.89
N ILE A 58 5.35 -4.10 -3.70
CA ILE A 58 4.70 -2.98 -3.03
C ILE A 58 5.46 -2.68 -1.75
N ILE A 59 5.83 -1.41 -1.55
CA ILE A 59 6.51 -0.93 -0.35
C ILE A 59 5.55 0.01 0.36
N VAL A 60 5.24 -0.26 1.63
CA VAL A 60 4.38 0.60 2.44
C VAL A 60 5.19 1.30 3.52
N LYS A 61 4.84 2.55 3.80
CA LYS A 61 5.54 3.41 4.76
C LYS A 61 4.51 4.20 5.58
N ASN A 62 4.83 4.51 6.82
CA ASN A 62 3.98 5.42 7.61
C ASN A 62 4.46 6.88 7.56
N GLY A 63 5.65 7.14 7.05
CA GLY A 63 6.23 8.48 6.97
C GLY A 63 6.43 9.15 8.31
N GLY A 64 6.46 8.38 9.40
CA GLY A 64 6.49 8.90 10.76
C GLY A 64 5.11 9.24 11.33
N PHE A 65 4.03 9.07 10.56
CA PHE A 65 2.66 9.38 10.98
C PHE A 65 1.86 8.08 11.18
N GLU A 66 1.57 7.77 12.43
CA GLU A 66 0.80 6.57 12.79
C GLU A 66 -0.65 6.94 13.11
N SER A 67 -1.38 7.47 12.11
CA SER A 67 -2.78 7.83 12.27
C SER A 67 -3.71 6.69 11.83
N VAL A 68 -4.97 6.77 12.30
CA VAL A 68 -6.01 5.82 11.88
C VAL A 68 -6.22 5.85 10.36
N THR A 69 -6.18 7.03 9.76
CA THR A 69 -6.35 7.19 8.32
C THR A 69 -5.18 6.56 7.55
N THR A 70 -3.95 6.77 7.98
CA THR A 70 -2.76 6.17 7.37
C THR A 70 -2.85 4.63 7.44
N LYS A 71 -3.18 4.09 8.61
CA LYS A 71 -3.34 2.65 8.81
C LYS A 71 -4.44 2.09 7.89
N SER A 72 -5.57 2.74 7.81
CA SER A 72 -6.68 2.31 6.95
C SER A 72 -6.28 2.28 5.47
N ARG A 73 -5.57 3.30 4.99
CA ARG A 73 -5.09 3.35 3.60
C ARG A 73 -4.08 2.24 3.32
N ILE A 74 -3.11 2.04 4.21
CA ILE A 74 -2.09 1.00 4.06
C ILE A 74 -2.75 -0.38 4.04
N ASN A 75 -3.68 -0.65 4.96
CA ASN A 75 -4.39 -1.93 5.02
C ASN A 75 -5.18 -2.22 3.74
N SER A 76 -5.84 -1.21 3.19
CA SER A 76 -6.56 -1.35 1.92
C SER A 76 -5.60 -1.67 0.77
N LEU A 77 -4.46 -0.99 0.70
CA LEU A 77 -3.44 -1.24 -0.33
C LEU A 77 -2.85 -2.65 -0.20
N LEU A 78 -2.53 -3.07 1.01
CA LEU A 78 -1.98 -4.41 1.25
C LEU A 78 -2.99 -5.51 0.89
N SER A 79 -4.26 -5.32 1.25
CA SER A 79 -5.33 -6.28 0.91
C SER A 79 -5.49 -6.44 -0.60
N GLU A 80 -5.41 -5.34 -1.34
CA GLU A 80 -5.62 -5.34 -2.80
C GLU A 80 -4.36 -5.78 -3.58
N TRP A 81 -3.18 -5.40 -3.13
CA TRP A 81 -1.98 -5.46 -3.96
C TRP A 81 -0.85 -6.33 -3.44
N ALA A 82 -0.83 -6.70 -2.16
CA ALA A 82 0.25 -7.49 -1.58
C ALA A 82 -0.10 -8.98 -1.51
N GLN A 83 0.83 -9.83 -1.93
CA GLN A 83 0.68 -11.28 -1.77
C GLN A 83 0.77 -11.66 -0.29
N GLY A 84 0.05 -12.72 0.10
CA GLY A 84 0.07 -13.24 1.47
C GLY A 84 -0.87 -12.52 2.42
N ASN A 85 -1.68 -11.57 1.91
CA ASN A 85 -2.65 -10.81 2.70
C ASN A 85 -2.07 -10.24 4.00
N PRO A 86 -0.94 -9.51 3.95
CA PRO A 86 -0.41 -8.87 5.16
C PRO A 86 -1.34 -7.74 5.60
N GLY A 87 -1.23 -7.34 6.86
CA GLY A 87 -2.01 -6.24 7.41
C GLY A 87 -1.27 -5.55 8.53
N ILE A 88 -1.67 -4.31 8.81
CA ILE A 88 -1.16 -3.53 9.94
C ILE A 88 -2.17 -3.61 11.07
N SER A 89 -1.71 -4.01 12.26
CA SER A 89 -2.49 -3.95 13.49
C SER A 89 -1.80 -3.03 14.49
N GLN A 90 -2.55 -2.62 15.50
CA GLN A 90 -2.03 -1.73 16.54
C GLN A 90 -2.36 -2.30 17.92
N ARG A 91 -1.34 -2.35 18.79
CA ARG A 91 -1.48 -2.76 20.19
C ARG A 91 -0.67 -1.81 21.06
N LYS A 92 -1.31 -1.24 22.08
CA LYS A 92 -0.65 -0.32 23.02
C LYS A 92 0.17 0.76 22.31
N TRP A 93 -0.44 1.37 21.25
CA TRP A 93 0.13 2.45 20.45
C TRP A 93 1.29 2.02 19.54
N VAL A 94 1.64 0.73 19.49
CA VAL A 94 2.68 0.21 18.60
C VAL A 94 2.04 -0.48 17.40
N TRP A 95 2.54 -0.21 16.20
CA TRP A 95 2.08 -0.85 14.97
C TRP A 95 2.85 -2.14 14.73
N TYR A 96 2.11 -3.17 14.30
CA TYR A 96 2.64 -4.46 13.92
C TYR A 96 2.25 -4.81 12.51
N ILE A 97 3.14 -5.50 11.79
CA ILE A 97 2.81 -6.10 10.50
C ILE A 97 2.48 -7.58 10.74
N ASP A 98 1.30 -7.99 10.28
CA ASP A 98 0.83 -9.36 10.40
C ASP A 98 0.94 -10.04 9.05
N GLU A 99 1.58 -11.19 9.00
CA GLU A 99 1.74 -12.00 7.80
C GLU A 99 1.19 -13.40 8.02
N VAL A 100 0.59 -14.00 6.98
CA VAL A 100 0.09 -15.38 7.02
C VAL A 100 1.02 -16.24 6.18
N CYS A 101 1.57 -17.30 6.78
CA CYS A 101 2.37 -18.27 6.04
C CYS A 101 1.46 -19.08 5.11
N PRO A 102 1.69 -19.09 3.79
CA PRO A 102 0.81 -19.79 2.85
C PRO A 102 0.83 -21.32 3.01
N LEU A 103 1.87 -21.88 3.59
CA LEU A 103 2.00 -23.34 3.77
C LEU A 103 1.31 -23.82 5.05
N THR A 104 1.53 -23.16 6.17
CA THR A 104 1.01 -23.56 7.49
C THR A 104 -0.23 -22.80 7.89
N ARG A 105 -0.50 -21.67 7.22
CA ARG A 105 -1.55 -20.69 7.55
C ARG A 105 -1.37 -20.08 8.94
N ASP A 106 -0.20 -20.21 9.52
CA ASP A 106 0.14 -19.56 10.77
C ASP A 106 0.31 -18.07 10.57
N ARG A 107 -0.22 -17.30 11.51
CA ARG A 107 -0.11 -15.85 11.48
C ARG A 107 1.07 -15.42 12.34
N LYS A 108 2.00 -14.69 11.74
CA LYS A 108 3.14 -14.12 12.45
C LYS A 108 3.01 -12.61 12.51
N SER A 109 3.30 -12.04 13.66
CA SER A 109 3.22 -10.61 13.89
C SER A 109 4.59 -10.11 14.33
N LYS A 110 5.06 -9.03 13.70
CA LYS A 110 6.32 -8.36 14.08
C LYS A 110 6.11 -6.86 14.11
N GLU A 111 6.89 -6.16 14.92
CA GLU A 111 6.78 -4.71 14.99
C GLU A 111 7.05 -4.06 13.63
N PHE A 112 6.18 -3.12 13.23
CA PHE A 112 6.34 -2.37 11.99
C PHE A 112 7.37 -1.26 12.19
N GLN A 113 8.46 -1.33 11.43
CA GLN A 113 9.60 -0.42 11.57
C GLN A 113 9.47 0.82 10.67
N GLY A 114 8.27 1.20 10.30
CA GLY A 114 8.01 2.37 9.46
C GLY A 114 8.03 2.07 7.96
N LEU A 115 8.50 0.91 7.55
CA LEU A 115 8.58 0.50 6.16
C LEU A 115 8.50 -1.02 6.06
N ALA A 116 7.74 -1.54 5.09
CA ALA A 116 7.66 -2.96 4.78
C ALA A 116 7.43 -3.17 3.28
N ALA A 117 8.01 -4.23 2.72
CA ALA A 117 7.90 -4.55 1.31
C ALA A 117 7.33 -5.96 1.13
N PHE A 118 6.48 -6.13 0.13
CA PHE A 118 5.84 -7.40 -0.20
C PHE A 118 5.79 -7.60 -1.72
N PRO A 119 5.78 -8.85 -2.20
CA PRO A 119 5.52 -9.11 -3.62
C PRO A 119 4.11 -8.61 -4.00
N LEU A 120 3.96 -8.10 -5.23
CA LEU A 120 2.67 -7.71 -5.76
C LEU A 120 1.81 -8.93 -6.09
N LYS A 121 0.50 -8.82 -5.88
CA LYS A 121 -0.47 -9.74 -6.45
C LYS A 121 -0.46 -9.60 -7.97
N VAL A 122 -0.94 -10.64 -8.68
CA VAL A 122 -1.10 -10.59 -10.14
C VAL A 122 -2.08 -9.47 -10.48
N TRP A 123 -1.63 -8.51 -11.28
CA TRP A 123 -2.39 -7.32 -11.65
C TRP A 123 -2.59 -7.19 -13.17
N ARG A 124 -1.95 -8.09 -13.92
CA ARG A 124 -2.01 -8.14 -15.38
C ARG A 124 -3.14 -9.04 -15.88
#